data_b42f969dacad4046016565ccad0156bd
#
_entry.id   b42f969dacad4046016565ccad0156bd
#
_cell.length_a   1.000
_cell.length_b   1.000
_cell.length_c   1.000
_cell.angle_alpha   90.00
_cell.angle_beta   90.00
_cell.angle_gamma   90.00
#
_symmetry.space_group_name_H-M   'P 1'
#
loop_
_entity.id
_entity.type
_entity.pdbx_description
1 polymer ?
#
loop_
_entity_poly.entity_id
_entity_poly.type
_entity_poly.pdbx_seq_one_letter_code
_entity_poly.pdbx_strand_id
1 'polypeptide(L)'
;MLYFENDYCEGAHPAILQKLTETNFEKVSGYGTDPYCASAREKIRAACACPDADVTFISGGTQTNAIVIASMLQRWQGVLAAATGHVAAHEAGAIEYTGHKVISLPAHEGKVSAADVRDWCATFYADANHDHMVFPGMVYISHPSEYGTLYTKQELEELHTVCQEYQMPLFLDGARLGYGLMAEGTDVTLADIARLTAVFYIGGTKVGALCGEAVVFPHGAPAHFMTMVKQQGALLAKGRLLGIQFDVLFTDDLYTKISKNAIDTANALKKGLAAKGYRFFMDSPTNQVFVILDNAQLAALEGRAKFGFWEKFDDTHTVVRIATSWATRMEEIEQLIALM
;
A
#
# COMPACT_ATOMS: atom_id res chain seq x y z
N MET A 1 -18.63 -0.37 -21.03
CA MET A 1 -17.18 -0.20 -20.93
C MET A 1 -16.72 -0.87 -19.65
N LEU A 2 -15.72 -1.75 -19.73
CA LEU A 2 -15.11 -2.42 -18.58
C LEU A 2 -14.00 -1.54 -18.01
N TYR A 3 -13.94 -1.37 -16.68
CA TYR A 3 -12.94 -0.53 -16.00
C TYR A 3 -11.99 -1.38 -15.17
N PHE A 4 -10.74 -1.49 -15.61
CA PHE A 4 -9.65 -2.20 -14.94
C PHE A 4 -8.37 -1.35 -14.84
N GLU A 5 -8.52 -0.03 -14.94
CA GLU A 5 -7.41 0.94 -14.93
C GLU A 5 -6.70 0.96 -13.57
N ASN A 6 -7.48 0.85 -12.49
CA ASN A 6 -6.98 0.84 -11.11
C ASN A 6 -7.98 0.14 -10.17
N ASP A 7 -7.58 -0.06 -8.92
CA ASP A 7 -8.34 -0.74 -7.88
C ASP A 7 -9.05 0.20 -6.89
N TYR A 8 -9.34 1.44 -7.34
CA TYR A 8 -10.06 2.47 -6.59
C TYR A 8 -11.07 3.22 -7.48
N CYS A 9 -11.67 2.51 -8.46
CA CYS A 9 -12.70 3.08 -9.33
C CYS A 9 -14.07 3.13 -8.66
N GLU A 10 -14.34 2.23 -7.73
CA GLU A 10 -15.62 2.11 -7.03
C GLU A 10 -15.64 2.99 -5.77
N GLY A 11 -16.83 3.18 -5.22
CA GLY A 11 -17.03 3.83 -3.93
C GLY A 11 -16.68 2.93 -2.74
N ALA A 12 -17.41 3.06 -1.63
CA ALA A 12 -17.20 2.19 -0.47
C ALA A 12 -18.06 0.93 -0.51
N HIS A 13 -17.62 -0.08 0.25
CA HIS A 13 -18.46 -1.25 0.53
C HIS A 13 -19.83 -0.83 1.13
N PRO A 14 -20.95 -1.44 0.68
CA PRO A 14 -22.31 -1.03 1.11
C PRO A 14 -22.50 -0.95 2.62
N ALA A 15 -21.90 -1.87 3.39
CA ALA A 15 -21.98 -1.85 4.85
C ALA A 15 -21.37 -0.56 5.47
N ILE A 16 -20.33 0.01 4.85
CA ILE A 16 -19.77 1.29 5.29
C ILE A 16 -20.76 2.43 5.04
N LEU A 17 -21.35 2.50 3.85
CA LEU A 17 -22.33 3.53 3.51
C LEU A 17 -23.56 3.44 4.40
N GLN A 18 -24.03 2.22 4.69
CA GLN A 18 -25.10 1.98 5.62
C GLN A 18 -24.76 2.50 7.02
N LYS A 19 -23.58 2.15 7.55
CA LYS A 19 -23.15 2.59 8.89
C LYS A 19 -22.99 4.10 8.98
N LEU A 20 -22.46 4.74 7.94
CA LEU A 20 -22.38 6.21 7.84
C LEU A 20 -23.76 6.86 7.88
N THR A 21 -24.75 6.28 7.18
CA THR A 21 -26.14 6.76 7.16
C THR A 21 -26.81 6.60 8.53
N GLU A 22 -26.70 5.42 9.14
CA GLU A 22 -27.28 5.11 10.45
C GLU A 22 -26.79 6.06 11.54
N THR A 23 -25.51 6.41 11.51
CA THR A 23 -24.86 7.20 12.55
C THR A 23 -24.83 8.70 12.26
N ASN A 24 -25.40 9.15 11.13
CA ASN A 24 -25.23 10.52 10.62
C ASN A 24 -25.64 11.61 11.62
N PHE A 25 -26.70 11.40 12.42
CA PHE A 25 -27.19 12.38 13.36
C PHE A 25 -26.66 12.21 14.79
N GLU A 26 -25.80 11.22 15.04
CA GLU A 26 -25.17 11.04 16.33
C GLU A 26 -24.19 12.17 16.63
N LYS A 27 -24.24 12.68 17.86
CA LYS A 27 -23.29 13.69 18.36
C LYS A 27 -22.16 12.97 19.09
N VAL A 28 -20.99 12.96 18.49
CA VAL A 28 -19.78 12.32 19.04
C VAL A 28 -18.59 13.29 19.01
N SER A 29 -17.55 12.99 19.79
CA SER A 29 -16.31 13.77 19.82
C SER A 29 -15.65 13.82 18.44
N GLY A 30 -14.95 14.92 18.17
CA GLY A 30 -14.21 15.11 16.91
C GLY A 30 -12.79 14.58 16.95
N TYR A 31 -12.07 14.77 15.83
CA TYR A 31 -10.63 14.55 15.72
C TYR A 31 -10.17 13.12 16.04
N GLY A 32 -11.03 12.12 15.77
CA GLY A 32 -10.69 10.71 15.99
C GLY A 32 -10.76 10.24 17.44
N THR A 33 -11.39 11.01 18.34
CA THR A 33 -11.60 10.62 19.74
C THR A 33 -13.00 10.06 20.01
N ASP A 34 -13.75 9.79 18.95
CA ASP A 34 -15.08 9.20 18.94
C ASP A 34 -15.05 7.67 19.20
N PRO A 35 -16.21 7.06 19.58
CA PRO A 35 -16.27 5.64 19.89
C PRO A 35 -16.01 4.73 18.67
N TYR A 36 -16.30 5.17 17.45
CA TYR A 36 -16.04 4.39 16.25
C TYR A 36 -14.54 4.28 15.97
N CYS A 37 -13.81 5.39 16.09
CA CYS A 37 -12.35 5.36 16.02
C CYS A 37 -11.75 4.50 17.13
N ALA A 38 -12.29 4.55 18.35
CA ALA A 38 -11.83 3.70 19.45
C ALA A 38 -12.06 2.21 19.14
N SER A 39 -13.26 1.83 18.71
CA SER A 39 -13.60 0.46 18.31
C SER A 39 -12.72 -0.05 17.17
N ALA A 40 -12.50 0.76 16.12
CA ALA A 40 -11.65 0.40 15.00
C ALA A 40 -10.20 0.14 15.45
N ARG A 41 -9.64 0.98 16.34
CA ARG A 41 -8.31 0.77 16.91
C ARG A 41 -8.18 -0.57 17.63
N GLU A 42 -9.15 -0.90 18.48
CA GLU A 42 -9.14 -2.18 19.22
C GLU A 42 -9.18 -3.39 18.28
N LYS A 43 -10.02 -3.35 17.23
CA LYS A 43 -10.10 -4.40 16.23
C LYS A 43 -8.81 -4.56 15.44
N ILE A 44 -8.18 -3.45 15.04
CA ILE A 44 -6.88 -3.47 14.35
C ILE A 44 -5.78 -4.01 15.25
N ARG A 45 -5.70 -3.57 16.51
CA ARG A 45 -4.75 -4.10 17.50
C ARG A 45 -4.89 -5.62 17.67
N ALA A 46 -6.13 -6.09 17.76
CA ALA A 46 -6.42 -7.52 17.86
C ALA A 46 -5.98 -8.28 16.59
N ALA A 47 -6.29 -7.76 15.40
CA ALA A 47 -5.90 -8.36 14.12
C ALA A 47 -4.38 -8.41 13.93
N CYS A 48 -3.65 -7.42 14.45
CA CYS A 48 -2.20 -7.35 14.39
C CYS A 48 -1.51 -8.09 15.54
N ALA A 49 -2.26 -8.68 16.47
CA ALA A 49 -1.74 -9.26 17.73
C ALA A 49 -0.81 -8.29 18.49
N CYS A 50 -1.12 -6.98 18.46
CA CYS A 50 -0.31 -5.91 19.01
C CYS A 50 -1.16 -4.97 19.90
N PRO A 51 -1.49 -5.36 21.14
CA PRO A 51 -2.46 -4.65 21.99
C PRO A 51 -2.04 -3.23 22.36
N ASP A 52 -0.74 -2.96 22.42
CA ASP A 52 -0.18 -1.68 22.83
C ASP A 52 0.11 -0.73 21.66
N ALA A 53 -0.21 -1.12 20.42
CA ALA A 53 0.05 -0.31 19.24
C ALA A 53 -0.73 1.02 19.24
N ASP A 54 -0.07 2.09 18.84
CA ASP A 54 -0.76 3.33 18.49
C ASP A 54 -1.33 3.22 17.06
N VAL A 55 -2.62 3.48 16.90
CA VAL A 55 -3.31 3.45 15.60
C VAL A 55 -3.91 4.81 15.30
N THR A 56 -3.56 5.39 14.16
CA THR A 56 -4.04 6.69 13.69
C THR A 56 -4.60 6.55 12.28
N PHE A 57 -5.77 7.17 12.02
CA PHE A 57 -6.40 7.16 10.71
C PHE A 57 -6.04 8.43 9.94
N ILE A 58 -5.55 8.28 8.70
CA ILE A 58 -5.16 9.36 7.79
C ILE A 58 -5.90 9.16 6.47
N SER A 59 -6.20 10.23 5.73
CA SER A 59 -7.15 10.19 4.63
C SER A 59 -6.65 9.60 3.31
N GLY A 60 -5.33 9.41 3.14
CA GLY A 60 -4.77 8.85 1.90
C GLY A 60 -3.31 8.49 2.02
N GLY A 61 -2.82 7.58 1.13
CA GLY A 61 -1.49 6.99 1.19
C GLY A 61 -0.36 8.01 1.07
N THR A 62 -0.36 8.89 0.07
CA THR A 62 0.67 9.93 -0.10
C THR A 62 0.79 10.83 1.12
N GLN A 63 -0.35 11.25 1.69
CA GLN A 63 -0.35 12.05 2.93
C GLN A 63 0.21 11.25 4.11
N THR A 64 -0.13 9.96 4.19
CA THR A 64 0.39 9.03 5.20
C THR A 64 1.92 8.92 5.09
N ASN A 65 2.45 8.65 3.90
CA ASN A 65 3.89 8.53 3.66
C ASN A 65 4.63 9.81 4.05
N ALA A 66 4.15 10.96 3.62
CA ALA A 66 4.75 12.27 3.95
C ALA A 66 4.77 12.53 5.47
N ILE A 67 3.66 12.25 6.18
CA ILE A 67 3.55 12.49 7.63
C ILE A 67 4.44 11.52 8.42
N VAL A 68 4.41 10.23 8.10
CA VAL A 68 5.21 9.21 8.79
C VAL A 68 6.69 9.51 8.63
N ILE A 69 7.16 9.71 7.39
CA ILE A 69 8.56 9.99 7.09
C ILE A 69 9.01 11.27 7.78
N ALA A 70 8.26 12.36 7.64
CA ALA A 70 8.61 13.65 8.28
C ALA A 70 8.57 13.62 9.80
N SER A 71 7.76 12.74 10.42
CA SER A 71 7.67 12.62 11.88
C SER A 71 8.78 11.79 12.51
N MET A 72 9.40 10.89 11.72
CA MET A 72 10.39 9.93 12.21
C MET A 72 11.83 10.31 11.84
N LEU A 73 12.02 11.11 10.81
CA LEU A 73 13.35 11.49 10.33
C LEU A 73 13.84 12.82 10.90
N GLN A 74 15.17 12.91 11.08
CA GLN A 74 15.86 14.16 11.36
C GLN A 74 16.10 14.93 10.04
N ARG A 75 16.28 16.24 10.10
CA ARG A 75 16.42 17.13 8.93
C ARG A 75 17.52 16.73 7.94
N TRP A 76 18.56 16.04 8.42
CA TRP A 76 19.70 15.58 7.61
C TRP A 76 19.53 14.15 7.10
N GLN A 77 18.42 13.51 7.41
CA GLN A 77 18.15 12.13 7.03
C GLN A 77 17.22 12.04 5.80
N GLY A 78 17.42 10.97 5.02
CA GLY A 78 16.58 10.56 3.92
C GLY A 78 16.04 9.16 4.12
N VAL A 79 15.11 8.77 3.27
CA VAL A 79 14.47 7.46 3.25
C VAL A 79 14.99 6.62 2.08
N LEU A 80 15.48 5.40 2.38
CA LEU A 80 15.89 4.43 1.37
C LEU A 80 14.65 3.69 0.87
N ALA A 81 14.47 3.62 -0.44
CA ALA A 81 13.35 2.94 -1.08
C ALA A 81 13.79 2.33 -2.42
N ALA A 82 13.08 1.30 -2.90
CA ALA A 82 13.26 0.83 -4.27
C ALA A 82 13.06 1.99 -5.26
N ALA A 83 13.84 2.05 -6.34
CA ALA A 83 13.71 3.10 -7.37
C ALA A 83 12.30 3.13 -8.00
N THR A 84 11.60 2.00 -7.96
CA THR A 84 10.19 1.85 -8.38
C THR A 84 9.18 2.04 -7.25
N GLY A 85 9.63 2.26 -6.02
CA GLY A 85 8.77 2.44 -4.86
C GLY A 85 7.89 3.70 -4.99
N HIS A 86 6.70 3.65 -4.42
CA HIS A 86 5.68 4.69 -4.62
C HIS A 86 6.20 6.09 -4.23
N VAL A 87 6.92 6.22 -3.12
CA VAL A 87 7.52 7.48 -2.66
C VAL A 87 8.59 8.02 -3.61
N ALA A 88 9.26 7.14 -4.39
CA ALA A 88 10.27 7.54 -5.35
C ALA A 88 9.69 7.96 -6.70
N ALA A 89 8.57 7.31 -7.13
CA ALA A 89 8.10 7.39 -8.51
C ALA A 89 6.73 8.08 -8.68
N HIS A 90 5.82 8.00 -7.69
CA HIS A 90 4.40 8.31 -7.89
C HIS A 90 3.79 9.29 -6.88
N GLU A 91 4.60 10.06 -6.14
CA GLU A 91 4.10 11.00 -5.13
C GLU A 91 4.43 12.47 -5.42
N ALA A 92 4.80 12.79 -6.66
CA ALA A 92 5.05 14.16 -7.11
C ALA A 92 6.04 14.95 -6.21
N GLY A 93 7.02 14.26 -5.60
CA GLY A 93 7.97 14.89 -4.67
C GLY A 93 7.39 15.23 -3.31
N ALA A 94 6.33 14.53 -2.86
CA ALA A 94 5.71 14.80 -1.55
C ALA A 94 6.69 14.60 -0.38
N ILE A 95 7.61 13.67 -0.49
CA ILE A 95 8.61 13.41 0.54
C ILE A 95 9.65 14.54 0.55
N GLU A 96 10.16 14.92 -0.63
CA GLU A 96 11.08 16.04 -0.79
C GLU A 96 10.46 17.37 -0.31
N TYR A 97 9.16 17.56 -0.54
CA TYR A 97 8.42 18.72 -0.02
C TYR A 97 8.44 18.79 1.51
N THR A 98 8.52 17.67 2.22
CA THR A 98 8.70 17.67 3.69
C THR A 98 10.12 17.98 4.14
N GLY A 99 11.08 18.10 3.21
CA GLY A 99 12.48 18.38 3.48
C GLY A 99 13.38 17.13 3.55
N HIS A 100 12.86 15.96 3.19
CA HIS A 100 13.59 14.69 3.20
C HIS A 100 13.85 14.18 1.79
N LYS A 101 15.03 13.63 1.56
CA LYS A 101 15.40 13.04 0.27
C LYS A 101 14.93 11.59 0.22
N VAL A 102 14.36 11.18 -0.91
CA VAL A 102 14.23 9.76 -1.25
C VAL A 102 15.56 9.29 -1.85
N ILE A 103 16.16 8.28 -1.22
CA ILE A 103 17.40 7.63 -1.66
C ILE A 103 17.00 6.35 -2.38
N SER A 104 17.04 6.39 -3.71
CA SER A 104 16.65 5.25 -4.54
C SER A 104 17.71 4.16 -4.54
N LEU A 105 17.29 2.93 -4.23
CA LEU A 105 18.08 1.70 -4.33
C LEU A 105 17.66 0.88 -5.56
N PRO A 106 18.48 -0.07 -6.02
CA PRO A 106 18.09 -1.01 -7.06
C PRO A 106 16.75 -1.69 -6.73
N ALA A 107 15.92 -1.91 -7.74
CA ALA A 107 14.65 -2.60 -7.59
C ALA A 107 14.72 -3.99 -8.22
N HIS A 108 14.39 -5.02 -7.45
CA HIS A 108 14.31 -6.41 -7.88
C HIS A 108 12.83 -6.81 -7.94
N GLU A 109 12.24 -6.76 -9.11
CA GLU A 109 10.79 -6.97 -9.30
C GLU A 109 9.94 -6.05 -8.38
N GLY A 110 10.36 -4.79 -8.23
CA GLY A 110 9.69 -3.81 -7.37
C GLY A 110 10.10 -3.83 -5.91
N LYS A 111 10.94 -4.78 -5.46
CA LYS A 111 11.41 -4.90 -4.07
C LYS A 111 12.85 -4.38 -3.91
N VAL A 112 13.18 -3.92 -2.71
CA VAL A 112 14.56 -3.70 -2.26
C VAL A 112 14.98 -4.87 -1.39
N SER A 113 16.23 -5.32 -1.51
CA SER A 113 16.76 -6.40 -0.68
C SER A 113 17.53 -5.87 0.55
N ALA A 114 17.65 -6.69 1.58
CA ALA A 114 18.50 -6.38 2.74
C ALA A 114 19.98 -6.21 2.35
N ALA A 115 20.43 -6.92 1.30
CA ALA A 115 21.79 -6.78 0.76
C ALA A 115 21.99 -5.38 0.16
N ASP A 116 21.05 -4.88 -0.67
CA ASP A 116 21.14 -3.53 -1.24
C ASP A 116 21.22 -2.45 -0.15
N VAL A 117 20.40 -2.59 0.90
CA VAL A 117 20.42 -1.65 2.04
C VAL A 117 21.78 -1.70 2.74
N ARG A 118 22.29 -2.90 3.03
CA ARG A 118 23.59 -3.09 3.71
C ARG A 118 24.74 -2.52 2.88
N ASP A 119 24.80 -2.83 1.60
CA ASP A 119 25.87 -2.40 0.70
C ASP A 119 25.86 -0.87 0.52
N TRP A 120 24.68 -0.29 0.42
CA TRP A 120 24.55 1.18 0.36
C TRP A 120 25.03 1.84 1.65
N CYS A 121 24.57 1.36 2.81
CA CYS A 121 24.98 1.90 4.10
C CYS A 121 26.48 1.69 4.36
N ALA A 122 27.01 0.50 4.06
CA ALA A 122 28.44 0.24 4.20
C ALA A 122 29.29 1.19 3.35
N THR A 123 28.89 1.43 2.10
CA THR A 123 29.55 2.39 1.20
C THR A 123 29.47 3.81 1.75
N PHE A 124 28.29 4.23 2.21
CA PHE A 124 28.06 5.55 2.80
C PHE A 124 28.98 5.78 4.00
N TYR A 125 29.02 4.88 4.96
CA TYR A 125 29.84 5.04 6.19
C TYR A 125 31.34 4.83 5.96
N ALA A 126 31.76 4.21 4.86
CA ALA A 126 33.16 4.09 4.46
C ALA A 126 33.71 5.39 3.85
N ASP A 127 32.86 6.27 3.35
CA ASP A 127 33.28 7.56 2.80
C ASP A 127 33.66 8.53 3.93
N ALA A 128 34.90 9.00 3.91
CA ALA A 128 35.39 9.97 4.88
C ALA A 128 34.66 11.33 4.84
N ASN A 129 33.93 11.60 3.75
CA ASN A 129 33.12 12.81 3.57
C ASN A 129 31.62 12.59 3.73
N HIS A 130 31.18 11.47 4.32
CA HIS A 130 29.74 11.18 4.47
C HIS A 130 28.97 12.27 5.24
N ASP A 131 29.62 13.06 6.08
CA ASP A 131 29.03 14.22 6.74
C ASP A 131 28.55 15.33 5.76
N HIS A 132 28.98 15.28 4.49
CA HIS A 132 28.50 16.18 3.44
C HIS A 132 27.28 15.62 2.69
N MET A 133 26.84 14.42 3.03
CA MET A 133 25.79 13.70 2.33
C MET A 133 24.52 13.59 3.19
N VAL A 134 23.39 13.24 2.56
CA VAL A 134 22.15 12.93 3.29
C VAL A 134 22.30 11.57 3.95
N PHE A 135 22.15 11.52 5.26
CA PHE A 135 22.23 10.29 6.05
C PHE A 135 21.08 9.35 5.78
N PRO A 136 21.30 8.03 5.73
CA PRO A 136 20.22 7.06 5.73
C PRO A 136 19.48 7.12 7.07
N GLY A 137 18.16 7.23 7.04
CA GLY A 137 17.37 7.41 8.26
C GLY A 137 16.20 6.45 8.40
N MET A 138 15.78 5.81 7.30
CA MET A 138 14.63 4.91 7.28
C MET A 138 14.74 4.01 6.04
N VAL A 139 14.24 2.79 6.13
CA VAL A 139 13.95 1.94 4.97
C VAL A 139 12.44 1.92 4.76
N TYR A 140 11.99 2.23 3.54
CA TYR A 140 10.60 2.17 3.10
C TYR A 140 10.43 1.04 2.09
N ILE A 141 9.38 0.25 2.27
CA ILE A 141 8.97 -0.80 1.34
C ILE A 141 7.46 -0.76 1.12
N SER A 142 7.00 -1.14 -0.07
CA SER A 142 5.58 -1.39 -0.37
C SER A 142 5.29 -2.89 -0.32
N HIS A 143 4.22 -3.29 0.38
CA HIS A 143 3.82 -4.69 0.44
C HIS A 143 2.29 -4.83 0.26
N PRO A 144 1.85 -5.38 -0.89
CA PRO A 144 2.61 -5.75 -2.10
C PRO A 144 3.38 -4.60 -2.73
N SER A 145 4.42 -4.92 -3.50
CA SER A 145 5.15 -3.91 -4.28
C SER A 145 4.26 -3.31 -5.38
N GLU A 146 4.72 -2.26 -6.04
CA GLU A 146 4.03 -1.65 -7.18
C GLU A 146 3.85 -2.61 -8.36
N TYR A 147 4.72 -3.62 -8.46
CA TYR A 147 4.63 -4.72 -9.42
C TYR A 147 3.75 -5.89 -8.94
N GLY A 148 3.13 -5.76 -7.78
CA GLY A 148 2.29 -6.80 -7.19
C GLY A 148 3.06 -8.00 -6.65
N THR A 149 4.38 -7.91 -6.50
CA THR A 149 5.21 -8.94 -5.86
C THR A 149 5.12 -8.86 -4.34
N LEU A 150 5.39 -9.97 -3.67
CA LEU A 150 5.31 -10.08 -2.22
C LEU A 150 6.71 -10.20 -1.61
N TYR A 151 6.92 -9.56 -0.48
CA TYR A 151 8.02 -9.93 0.41
C TYR A 151 7.64 -11.22 1.15
N THR A 152 8.54 -12.19 1.16
CA THR A 152 8.42 -13.36 2.04
C THR A 152 8.72 -12.96 3.49
N LYS A 153 8.30 -13.79 4.45
CA LYS A 153 8.63 -13.57 5.85
C LYS A 153 10.14 -13.48 6.06
N GLN A 154 10.92 -14.33 5.39
CA GLN A 154 12.37 -14.32 5.45
C GLN A 154 12.95 -12.99 4.93
N GLU A 155 12.49 -12.48 3.80
CA GLU A 155 12.95 -11.19 3.26
C GLU A 155 12.62 -10.03 4.23
N LEU A 156 11.46 -10.06 4.89
CA LEU A 156 11.11 -9.07 5.90
C LEU A 156 11.99 -9.18 7.16
N GLU A 157 12.33 -10.40 7.59
CA GLU A 157 13.25 -10.63 8.73
C GLU A 157 14.66 -10.16 8.41
N GLU A 158 15.14 -10.39 7.20
CA GLU A 158 16.44 -9.88 6.73
C GLU A 158 16.46 -8.35 6.66
N LEU A 159 15.39 -7.71 6.15
CA LEU A 159 15.24 -6.24 6.14
C LEU A 159 15.16 -5.69 7.57
N HIS A 160 14.38 -6.32 8.44
CA HIS A 160 14.34 -5.93 9.85
C HIS A 160 15.73 -5.98 10.49
N THR A 161 16.48 -7.06 10.23
CA THR A 161 17.83 -7.23 10.79
C THR A 161 18.79 -6.13 10.33
N VAL A 162 18.84 -5.83 9.03
CA VAL A 162 19.70 -4.75 8.53
C VAL A 162 19.27 -3.38 9.03
N CYS A 163 17.97 -3.16 9.19
CA CYS A 163 17.45 -1.92 9.80
C CYS A 163 17.91 -1.78 11.26
N GLN A 164 17.95 -2.88 12.03
CA GLN A 164 18.49 -2.88 13.40
C GLN A 164 20.01 -2.60 13.41
N GLU A 165 20.78 -3.19 12.49
CA GLU A 165 22.24 -2.98 12.36
C GLU A 165 22.58 -1.48 12.21
N TYR A 166 21.80 -0.74 11.43
CA TYR A 166 22.01 0.68 11.13
C TYR A 166 21.09 1.62 11.93
N GLN A 167 20.34 1.11 12.90
CA GLN A 167 19.42 1.89 13.75
C GLN A 167 18.38 2.70 12.95
N MET A 168 17.90 2.14 11.86
CA MET A 168 16.86 2.73 11.02
C MET A 168 15.50 2.05 11.26
N PRO A 169 14.39 2.78 11.31
CA PRO A 169 13.06 2.18 11.27
C PRO A 169 12.78 1.55 9.90
N LEU A 170 12.10 0.41 9.89
CA LEU A 170 11.47 -0.16 8.71
C LEU A 170 10.03 0.31 8.64
N PHE A 171 9.67 1.01 7.56
CA PHE A 171 8.32 1.48 7.26
C PHE A 171 7.72 0.66 6.11
N LEU A 172 6.56 0.03 6.35
CA LEU A 172 5.85 -0.75 5.34
C LEU A 172 4.59 0.00 4.88
N ASP A 173 4.60 0.36 3.60
CA ASP A 173 3.44 0.87 2.87
C ASP A 173 2.51 -0.29 2.53
N GLY A 174 1.35 -0.31 3.15
CA GLY A 174 0.33 -1.32 2.98
C GLY A 174 -0.89 -0.86 2.18
N ALA A 175 -0.72 0.02 1.17
CA ALA A 175 -1.84 0.54 0.36
C ALA A 175 -2.72 -0.56 -0.24
N ARG A 176 -2.15 -1.74 -0.53
CA ARG A 176 -2.84 -2.94 -1.01
C ARG A 176 -2.68 -4.14 -0.07
N LEU A 177 -2.45 -3.87 1.20
CA LEU A 177 -2.09 -4.91 2.17
C LEU A 177 -3.11 -6.05 2.23
N GLY A 178 -4.40 -5.76 2.19
CA GLY A 178 -5.45 -6.78 2.16
C GLY A 178 -5.27 -7.77 1.01
N TYR A 179 -4.92 -7.29 -0.17
CA TYR A 179 -4.67 -8.15 -1.32
C TYR A 179 -3.41 -9.00 -1.15
N GLY A 180 -2.35 -8.44 -0.59
CA GLY A 180 -1.13 -9.17 -0.27
C GLY A 180 -1.36 -10.30 0.74
N LEU A 181 -2.17 -10.05 1.78
CA LEU A 181 -2.51 -11.04 2.80
C LEU A 181 -3.36 -12.19 2.26
N MET A 182 -4.09 -11.99 1.16
CA MET A 182 -4.97 -13.00 0.55
C MET A 182 -4.37 -13.61 -0.71
N ALA A 183 -3.19 -13.19 -1.15
CA ALA A 183 -2.52 -13.71 -2.32
C ALA A 183 -2.01 -15.14 -2.10
N GLU A 184 -2.00 -15.94 -3.19
CA GLU A 184 -1.42 -17.29 -3.13
C GLU A 184 0.08 -17.24 -2.84
N GLY A 185 0.55 -18.10 -1.95
CA GLY A 185 1.96 -18.21 -1.57
C GLY A 185 2.43 -17.17 -0.54
N THR A 186 1.54 -16.29 -0.04
CA THR A 186 1.91 -15.43 1.09
C THR A 186 2.19 -16.27 2.35
N ASP A 187 3.27 -15.97 3.03
CA ASP A 187 3.65 -16.55 4.33
C ASP A 187 3.68 -15.50 5.45
N VAL A 188 3.19 -14.26 5.13
CA VAL A 188 3.21 -13.09 6.01
C VAL A 188 1.83 -12.80 6.55
N THR A 189 1.72 -12.55 7.85
CA THR A 189 0.50 -12.15 8.54
C THR A 189 0.60 -10.71 9.05
N LEU A 190 -0.53 -10.10 9.45
CA LEU A 190 -0.52 -8.79 10.12
C LEU A 190 0.33 -8.79 11.41
N ALA A 191 0.35 -9.91 12.14
CA ALA A 191 1.18 -10.06 13.33
C ALA A 191 2.67 -10.10 13.00
N ASP A 192 3.07 -10.73 11.88
CA ASP A 192 4.46 -10.72 11.42
C ASP A 192 4.88 -9.30 11.02
N ILE A 193 4.03 -8.57 10.31
CA ILE A 193 4.29 -7.18 9.92
C ILE A 193 4.45 -6.30 11.16
N ALA A 194 3.54 -6.41 12.14
CA ALA A 194 3.64 -5.65 13.38
C ALA A 194 4.92 -5.96 14.18
N ARG A 195 5.38 -7.21 14.14
CA ARG A 195 6.63 -7.63 14.81
C ARG A 195 7.89 -7.11 14.11
N LEU A 196 7.86 -7.01 12.78
CA LEU A 196 9.05 -6.76 11.96
C LEU A 196 9.22 -5.31 11.53
N THR A 197 8.20 -4.47 11.69
CA THR A 197 8.25 -3.06 11.27
C THR A 197 8.17 -2.09 12.44
N ALA A 198 8.79 -0.94 12.29
CA ALA A 198 8.64 0.16 13.26
C ALA A 198 7.30 0.89 13.07
N VAL A 199 6.83 0.92 11.83
CA VAL A 199 5.55 1.50 11.43
C VAL A 199 5.08 0.84 10.14
N PHE A 200 3.78 0.66 9.99
CA PHE A 200 3.14 0.27 8.75
C PHE A 200 1.76 0.91 8.65
N TYR A 201 1.16 0.88 7.47
CA TYR A 201 -0.26 1.21 7.40
C TYR A 201 -1.07 0.14 6.67
N ILE A 202 -2.34 0.05 7.05
CA ILE A 202 -3.33 -0.83 6.46
C ILE A 202 -4.18 0.03 5.52
N GLY A 203 -4.08 -0.24 4.22
CA GLY A 203 -4.79 0.51 3.20
C GLY A 203 -6.29 0.23 3.23
N GLY A 204 -7.10 1.30 3.38
CA GLY A 204 -8.55 1.23 3.24
C GLY A 204 -9.04 1.71 1.88
N THR A 205 -8.43 2.75 1.33
CA THR A 205 -8.85 3.40 0.08
C THR A 205 -9.02 2.42 -1.08
N LYS A 206 -8.12 1.45 -1.23
CA LYS A 206 -8.18 0.43 -2.30
C LYS A 206 -8.95 -0.82 -1.89
N VAL A 207 -9.27 -0.98 -0.60
CA VAL A 207 -9.90 -2.18 -0.03
C VAL A 207 -11.23 -1.82 0.63
N GLY A 208 -12.15 -1.27 -0.15
CA GLY A 208 -13.54 -1.10 0.22
C GLY A 208 -13.89 0.14 1.03
N ALA A 209 -12.95 1.03 1.37
CA ALA A 209 -13.24 2.31 1.99
C ALA A 209 -13.43 3.42 0.91
N LEU A 210 -14.12 4.52 1.26
CA LEU A 210 -14.16 5.75 0.44
C LEU A 210 -12.78 6.41 0.41
N CYS A 211 -12.10 6.42 1.55
CA CYS A 211 -10.77 6.96 1.75
C CYS A 211 -10.25 6.50 3.11
N GLY A 212 -8.94 6.51 3.27
CA GLY A 212 -8.33 6.31 4.58
C GLY A 212 -7.35 5.17 4.64
N GLU A 213 -6.36 5.41 5.49
CA GLU A 213 -5.30 4.47 5.82
C GLU A 213 -5.18 4.39 7.36
N ALA A 214 -5.03 3.20 7.91
CA ALA A 214 -4.79 3.02 9.34
C ALA A 214 -3.29 2.85 9.57
N VAL A 215 -2.65 3.90 10.08
CA VAL A 215 -1.23 3.90 10.45
C VAL A 215 -1.08 3.21 11.79
N VAL A 216 -0.22 2.21 11.85
CA VAL A 216 0.03 1.40 13.05
C VAL A 216 1.50 1.55 13.46
N PHE A 217 1.72 1.97 14.68
CA PHE A 217 3.03 2.00 15.33
C PHE A 217 3.04 0.92 16.43
N PRO A 218 3.63 -0.24 16.17
CA PRO A 218 3.61 -1.36 17.14
C PRO A 218 4.23 -1.02 18.50
N HIS A 219 5.22 -0.12 18.51
CA HIS A 219 5.98 0.25 19.71
C HIS A 219 5.70 1.69 20.16
N GLY A 220 4.56 2.27 19.75
CA GLY A 220 4.18 3.64 20.05
C GLY A 220 4.60 4.63 18.97
N ALA A 221 3.75 5.64 18.75
CA ALA A 221 4.01 6.70 17.78
C ALA A 221 5.12 7.65 18.27
N PRO A 222 5.88 8.28 17.34
CA PRO A 222 6.89 9.25 17.72
C PRO A 222 6.27 10.45 18.45
N ALA A 223 7.06 11.11 19.29
CA ALA A 223 6.62 12.30 20.02
C ALA A 223 6.04 13.35 19.05
N HIS A 224 4.91 13.95 19.44
CA HIS A 224 4.21 14.97 18.62
C HIS A 224 3.65 14.49 17.28
N PHE A 225 3.48 13.17 17.06
CA PHE A 225 2.93 12.63 15.82
C PHE A 225 1.58 13.30 15.45
N MET A 226 0.65 13.42 16.40
CA MET A 226 -0.63 14.10 16.17
C MET A 226 -0.49 15.57 15.81
N THR A 227 0.56 16.24 16.26
CA THR A 227 0.89 17.62 15.87
C THR A 227 1.31 17.65 14.39
N MET A 228 2.11 16.69 13.94
CA MET A 228 2.48 16.55 12.54
C MET A 228 1.27 16.24 11.66
N VAL A 229 0.39 15.32 12.10
CA VAL A 229 -0.89 15.03 11.42
C VAL A 229 -1.72 16.31 11.27
N LYS A 230 -1.82 17.14 12.31
CA LYS A 230 -2.54 18.44 12.26
C LYS A 230 -1.87 19.42 11.32
N GLN A 231 -0.56 19.56 11.39
CA GLN A 231 0.23 20.47 10.56
C GLN A 231 0.08 20.17 9.06
N GLN A 232 0.02 18.89 8.70
CA GLN A 232 -0.17 18.43 7.32
C GLN A 232 -1.65 18.39 6.86
N GLY A 233 -2.57 18.96 7.68
CA GLY A 233 -3.99 19.03 7.35
C GLY A 233 -4.74 17.69 7.41
N ALA A 234 -4.13 16.63 7.96
CA ALA A 234 -4.68 15.28 7.97
C ALA A 234 -5.58 14.97 9.19
N LEU A 235 -5.61 15.83 10.20
CA LEU A 235 -6.44 15.66 11.38
C LEU A 235 -7.87 16.19 11.11
N LEU A 236 -8.74 15.31 10.66
CA LEU A 236 -10.11 15.65 10.30
C LEU A 236 -10.96 15.98 11.52
N ALA A 237 -11.68 17.10 11.47
CA ALA A 237 -12.63 17.47 12.54
C ALA A 237 -13.70 16.38 12.74
N LYS A 238 -14.20 15.79 11.64
CA LYS A 238 -15.11 14.63 11.66
C LYS A 238 -14.33 13.32 11.46
N GLY A 239 -13.35 13.05 12.34
CA GLY A 239 -12.48 11.87 12.28
C GLY A 239 -13.22 10.55 12.26
N ARG A 240 -14.44 10.51 12.83
CA ARG A 240 -15.33 9.34 12.77
C ARG A 240 -15.59 8.84 11.34
N LEU A 241 -15.45 9.69 10.31
CA LEU A 241 -15.55 9.26 8.92
C LEU A 241 -14.56 8.13 8.61
N LEU A 242 -13.31 8.26 9.08
CA LEU A 242 -12.30 7.22 8.90
C LEU A 242 -12.53 6.05 9.87
N GLY A 243 -12.84 6.37 11.15
CA GLY A 243 -13.08 5.37 12.17
C GLY A 243 -14.20 4.40 11.83
N ILE A 244 -15.35 4.89 11.36
CA ILE A 244 -16.49 4.05 10.95
C ILE A 244 -16.10 3.09 9.83
N GLN A 245 -15.32 3.53 8.85
CA GLN A 245 -14.90 2.70 7.72
C GLN A 245 -14.03 1.54 8.19
N PHE A 246 -13.02 1.81 9.01
CA PHE A 246 -12.16 0.76 9.56
C PHE A 246 -12.87 -0.11 10.60
N ASP A 247 -13.79 0.46 11.37
CA ASP A 247 -14.64 -0.32 12.30
C ASP A 247 -15.47 -1.38 11.57
N VAL A 248 -16.07 -1.01 10.43
CA VAL A 248 -16.83 -1.92 9.58
C VAL A 248 -15.91 -2.93 8.89
N LEU A 249 -14.78 -2.48 8.31
CA LEU A 249 -13.86 -3.36 7.59
C LEU A 249 -13.26 -4.44 8.50
N PHE A 250 -13.02 -4.12 9.77
CA PHE A 250 -12.48 -5.07 10.76
C PHE A 250 -13.56 -5.75 11.61
N THR A 251 -14.83 -5.70 11.16
CA THR A 251 -15.94 -6.50 11.73
C THR A 251 -16.13 -7.73 10.86
N ASP A 252 -16.26 -8.91 11.50
CA ASP A 252 -16.58 -10.20 10.86
C ASP A 252 -15.64 -10.54 9.67
N ASP A 253 -14.37 -10.18 9.78
CA ASP A 253 -13.33 -10.41 8.76
C ASP A 253 -13.66 -9.81 7.38
N LEU A 254 -14.44 -8.74 7.32
CA LEU A 254 -14.86 -8.15 6.05
C LEU A 254 -13.65 -7.73 5.19
N TYR A 255 -12.62 -7.13 5.80
CA TYR A 255 -11.41 -6.68 5.10
C TYR A 255 -10.74 -7.80 4.30
N THR A 256 -10.57 -8.97 4.92
CA THR A 256 -9.97 -10.14 4.26
C THR A 256 -10.90 -10.79 3.25
N LYS A 257 -12.20 -10.87 3.57
CA LYS A 257 -13.21 -11.45 2.67
C LYS A 257 -13.30 -10.71 1.34
N ILE A 258 -13.36 -9.37 1.37
CA ILE A 258 -13.43 -8.57 0.14
C ILE A 258 -12.08 -8.52 -0.59
N SER A 259 -10.97 -8.58 0.14
CA SER A 259 -9.64 -8.72 -0.46
C SER A 259 -9.49 -10.03 -1.24
N LYS A 260 -10.03 -11.14 -0.71
CA LYS A 260 -10.02 -12.43 -1.38
C LYS A 260 -10.75 -12.39 -2.73
N ASN A 261 -11.85 -11.65 -2.85
CA ASN A 261 -12.56 -11.48 -4.11
C ASN A 261 -11.65 -10.89 -5.21
N ALA A 262 -10.84 -9.89 -4.88
CA ALA A 262 -9.91 -9.30 -5.85
C ALA A 262 -8.85 -10.29 -6.33
N ILE A 263 -8.37 -11.17 -5.44
CA ILE A 263 -7.39 -12.22 -5.78
C ILE A 263 -8.06 -13.31 -6.65
N ASP A 264 -9.24 -13.77 -6.29
CA ASP A 264 -9.95 -14.81 -7.03
C ASP A 264 -10.27 -14.36 -8.46
N THR A 265 -10.72 -13.10 -8.61
CA THR A 265 -11.01 -12.51 -9.92
C THR A 265 -9.74 -12.28 -10.74
N ALA A 266 -8.62 -11.85 -10.12
CA ALA A 266 -7.33 -11.75 -10.81
C ALA A 266 -6.82 -13.11 -11.28
N ASN A 267 -6.94 -14.15 -10.46
CA ASN A 267 -6.53 -15.51 -10.83
C ASN A 267 -7.37 -16.08 -11.98
N ALA A 268 -8.68 -15.84 -11.97
CA ALA A 268 -9.55 -16.20 -13.08
C ALA A 268 -9.15 -15.48 -14.39
N LEU A 269 -8.84 -14.19 -14.30
CA LEU A 269 -8.35 -13.40 -15.43
C LEU A 269 -7.03 -13.96 -15.97
N LYS A 270 -6.03 -14.16 -15.10
CA LYS A 270 -4.72 -14.73 -15.50
C LYS A 270 -4.89 -16.07 -16.22
N LYS A 271 -5.70 -16.96 -15.65
CA LYS A 271 -5.98 -18.28 -16.26
C LYS A 271 -6.64 -18.14 -17.65
N GLY A 272 -7.62 -17.25 -17.79
CA GLY A 272 -8.31 -17.01 -19.06
C GLY A 272 -7.41 -16.43 -20.13
N LEU A 273 -6.58 -15.45 -19.77
CA LEU A 273 -5.62 -14.81 -20.68
C LEU A 273 -4.49 -15.77 -21.07
N ALA A 274 -3.97 -16.56 -20.14
CA ALA A 274 -2.98 -17.59 -20.42
C ALA A 274 -3.51 -18.64 -21.43
N ALA A 275 -4.77 -19.08 -21.28
CA ALA A 275 -5.40 -20.01 -22.21
C ALA A 275 -5.56 -19.44 -23.63
N LYS A 276 -5.60 -18.12 -23.79
CA LYS A 276 -5.62 -17.41 -25.07
C LYS A 276 -4.22 -17.07 -25.61
N GLY A 277 -3.16 -17.42 -24.88
CA GLY A 277 -1.77 -17.22 -25.31
C GLY A 277 -1.23 -15.81 -25.05
N TYR A 278 -1.87 -15.00 -24.19
CA TYR A 278 -1.34 -13.70 -23.81
C TYR A 278 -0.05 -13.84 -23.02
N ARG A 279 0.87 -12.91 -23.25
CA ARG A 279 2.16 -12.83 -22.55
C ARG A 279 2.02 -11.94 -21.32
N PHE A 280 2.44 -12.46 -20.17
CA PHE A 280 2.56 -11.66 -18.95
C PHE A 280 3.93 -11.03 -18.88
N PHE A 281 3.96 -9.77 -18.43
CA PHE A 281 5.20 -9.04 -18.19
C PHE A 281 5.93 -9.58 -16.95
N MET A 282 5.15 -9.97 -15.95
CA MET A 282 5.65 -10.60 -14.73
C MET A 282 4.57 -11.48 -14.08
N ASP A 283 5.01 -12.35 -13.19
CA ASP A 283 4.11 -13.18 -12.39
C ASP A 283 3.78 -12.46 -11.07
N SER A 284 2.64 -11.75 -11.06
CA SER A 284 2.12 -11.11 -9.88
C SER A 284 1.07 -12.01 -9.20
N PRO A 285 1.24 -12.40 -7.94
CA PRO A 285 0.25 -13.21 -7.21
C PRO A 285 -0.94 -12.37 -6.70
N THR A 286 -0.94 -11.04 -6.91
CA THR A 286 -1.92 -10.13 -6.36
C THR A 286 -3.02 -9.74 -7.36
N ASN A 287 -3.80 -8.73 -7.00
CA ASN A 287 -4.88 -8.17 -7.82
C ASN A 287 -4.41 -7.37 -9.04
N GLN A 288 -3.11 -7.18 -9.22
CA GLN A 288 -2.52 -6.47 -10.34
C GLN A 288 -1.97 -7.46 -11.36
N VAL A 289 -2.51 -7.47 -12.58
CA VAL A 289 -2.11 -8.35 -13.67
C VAL A 289 -1.45 -7.52 -14.76
N PHE A 290 -0.20 -7.83 -15.10
CA PHE A 290 0.60 -7.09 -16.08
C PHE A 290 0.70 -7.88 -17.37
N VAL A 291 0.14 -7.33 -18.45
CA VAL A 291 0.03 -8.01 -19.76
C VAL A 291 0.73 -7.19 -20.83
N ILE A 292 1.49 -7.85 -21.68
CA ILE A 292 2.11 -7.24 -22.85
C ILE A 292 1.10 -7.34 -24.01
N LEU A 293 0.62 -6.19 -24.49
CA LEU A 293 -0.31 -6.08 -25.60
C LEU A 293 0.35 -5.43 -26.80
N ASP A 294 0.03 -5.93 -28.01
CA ASP A 294 0.31 -5.23 -29.24
C ASP A 294 -0.45 -3.90 -29.27
N ASN A 295 0.19 -2.82 -29.76
CA ASN A 295 -0.40 -1.47 -29.76
C ASN A 295 -1.68 -1.40 -30.63
N ALA A 296 -1.78 -2.20 -31.70
CA ALA A 296 -3.00 -2.28 -32.50
C ALA A 296 -4.13 -3.02 -31.76
N GLN A 297 -3.80 -4.05 -30.99
CA GLN A 297 -4.74 -4.72 -30.09
C GLN A 297 -5.27 -3.74 -29.02
N LEU A 298 -4.36 -3.01 -28.39
CA LEU A 298 -4.73 -2.02 -27.35
C LEU A 298 -5.66 -0.95 -27.93
N ALA A 299 -5.37 -0.43 -29.14
CA ALA A 299 -6.22 0.54 -29.82
C ALA A 299 -7.61 -0.05 -30.17
N ALA A 300 -7.71 -1.32 -30.54
CA ALA A 300 -8.99 -1.99 -30.82
C ALA A 300 -9.86 -2.19 -29.57
N LEU A 301 -9.28 -2.15 -28.37
CA LEU A 301 -9.98 -2.21 -27.08
C LEU A 301 -10.45 -0.84 -26.59
N GLU A 302 -10.01 0.25 -27.21
CA GLU A 302 -10.42 1.61 -26.85
C GLU A 302 -11.94 1.76 -26.89
N GLY A 303 -12.51 2.40 -25.87
CA GLY A 303 -13.97 2.55 -25.74
C GLY A 303 -14.70 1.30 -25.25
N ARG A 304 -14.05 0.13 -25.15
CA ARG A 304 -14.64 -1.13 -24.68
C ARG A 304 -14.09 -1.57 -23.31
N ALA A 305 -12.78 -1.41 -23.10
CA ALA A 305 -12.13 -1.65 -21.81
C ALA A 305 -11.08 -0.56 -21.53
N LYS A 306 -10.86 -0.25 -20.24
CA LYS A 306 -9.81 0.65 -19.76
C LYS A 306 -8.80 -0.13 -18.93
N PHE A 307 -7.53 0.09 -19.23
CA PHE A 307 -6.37 -0.46 -18.50
C PHE A 307 -5.46 0.67 -18.03
N GLY A 308 -4.68 0.43 -16.99
CA GLY A 308 -3.59 1.31 -16.62
C GLY A 308 -2.41 1.13 -17.59
N PHE A 309 -1.92 2.22 -18.18
CA PHE A 309 -0.61 2.20 -18.83
C PHE A 309 0.46 1.90 -17.77
N TRP A 310 1.36 0.95 -18.07
CA TRP A 310 2.44 0.64 -17.15
C TRP A 310 3.77 1.14 -17.69
N GLU A 311 4.23 0.57 -18.78
CA GLU A 311 5.46 1.01 -19.45
C GLU A 311 5.45 0.63 -20.94
N LYS A 312 6.31 1.26 -21.72
CA LYS A 312 6.59 0.85 -23.08
C LYS A 312 7.44 -0.42 -23.04
N PHE A 313 6.96 -1.51 -23.66
CA PHE A 313 7.74 -2.74 -23.77
C PHE A 313 8.75 -2.67 -24.91
N ASP A 314 8.27 -2.33 -26.12
CA ASP A 314 9.07 -2.04 -27.32
C ASP A 314 8.31 -1.06 -28.24
N ASP A 315 8.74 -0.92 -29.50
CA ASP A 315 8.09 0.02 -30.42
C ASP A 315 6.68 -0.41 -30.84
N THR A 316 6.32 -1.67 -30.68
CA THR A 316 5.05 -2.27 -31.12
C THR A 316 4.18 -2.77 -29.98
N HIS A 317 4.72 -2.85 -28.76
CA HIS A 317 4.01 -3.41 -27.61
C HIS A 317 4.07 -2.48 -26.40
N THR A 318 3.01 -2.52 -25.63
CA THR A 318 2.83 -1.80 -24.35
C THR A 318 2.52 -2.78 -23.24
N VAL A 319 3.15 -2.59 -22.07
CA VAL A 319 2.72 -3.26 -20.84
C VAL A 319 1.53 -2.50 -20.29
N VAL A 320 0.42 -3.17 -20.10
CA VAL A 320 -0.75 -2.64 -19.40
C VAL A 320 -0.93 -3.35 -18.08
N ARG A 321 -1.39 -2.60 -17.08
CA ARG A 321 -1.85 -3.16 -15.82
C ARG A 321 -3.37 -3.31 -15.86
N ILE A 322 -3.85 -4.50 -15.57
CA ILE A 322 -5.25 -4.82 -15.35
C ILE A 322 -5.43 -5.05 -13.86
N ALA A 323 -6.15 -4.17 -13.18
CA ALA A 323 -6.33 -4.23 -11.74
C ALA A 323 -7.75 -4.70 -11.41
N THR A 324 -7.87 -5.80 -10.66
CA THR A 324 -9.13 -6.20 -10.03
C THR A 324 -9.26 -5.52 -8.66
N SER A 325 -10.46 -5.44 -8.15
CA SER A 325 -10.76 -4.80 -6.86
C SER A 325 -11.65 -5.66 -5.97
N TRP A 326 -11.86 -5.21 -4.77
CA TRP A 326 -12.79 -5.80 -3.82
C TRP A 326 -14.22 -5.94 -4.39
N ALA A 327 -14.60 -5.14 -5.38
CA ALA A 327 -15.94 -5.09 -5.97
C ALA A 327 -16.00 -5.71 -7.38
N THR A 328 -14.87 -6.15 -7.96
CA THR A 328 -14.84 -6.76 -9.28
C THR A 328 -15.74 -8.01 -9.33
N ARG A 329 -16.62 -8.08 -10.32
CA ARG A 329 -17.53 -9.22 -10.49
C ARG A 329 -16.93 -10.23 -11.47
N MET A 330 -17.20 -11.50 -11.25
CA MET A 330 -16.70 -12.57 -12.12
C MET A 330 -17.21 -12.44 -13.57
N GLU A 331 -18.44 -11.94 -13.72
CA GLU A 331 -19.02 -11.69 -15.05
C GLU A 331 -18.24 -10.63 -15.85
N GLU A 332 -17.63 -9.64 -15.17
CA GLU A 332 -16.79 -8.63 -15.83
C GLU A 332 -15.45 -9.25 -16.29
N ILE A 333 -14.92 -10.19 -15.53
CA ILE A 333 -13.74 -10.96 -15.92
C ILE A 333 -14.02 -11.82 -17.15
N GLU A 334 -15.16 -12.55 -17.15
CA GLU A 334 -15.57 -13.36 -18.30
C GLU A 334 -15.76 -12.50 -19.55
N GLN A 335 -16.41 -11.33 -19.41
CA GLN A 335 -16.57 -10.37 -20.49
C GLN A 335 -15.22 -9.84 -21.00
N LEU A 336 -14.29 -9.52 -20.10
CA LEU A 336 -12.96 -9.06 -20.48
C LEU A 336 -12.19 -10.15 -21.24
N ILE A 337 -12.19 -11.38 -20.73
CA ILE A 337 -11.54 -12.51 -21.39
C ILE A 337 -12.16 -12.74 -22.79
N ALA A 338 -13.48 -12.62 -22.93
CA ALA A 338 -14.15 -12.77 -24.23
C ALA A 338 -13.78 -11.62 -25.19
N LEU A 339 -13.54 -10.44 -24.68
CA LEU A 339 -13.20 -9.23 -25.43
C LEU A 339 -11.75 -9.27 -25.95
N MET A 340 -10.85 -9.78 -25.16
CA MET A 340 -9.43 -9.99 -25.48
C MET A 340 -9.22 -11.27 -26.27
#